data_22f293cdfe12a9b7911e10ed5d306a72
#
_entry.id   22f293cdfe12a9b7911e10ed5d306a72
#
_cell.length_a   1.000
_cell.length_b   1.000
_cell.length_c   1.000
_cell.angle_alpha   90.00
_cell.angle_beta   90.00
_cell.angle_gamma   90.00
#
_symmetry.space_group_name_H-M   'P 1'
#
loop_
_entity.id
_entity.type
_entity.pdbx_description
1 polymer ?
#
loop_
_entity_poly.entity_id
_entity_poly.type
_entity_poly.pdbx_seq_one_letter_code
_entity_poly.pdbx_strand_id
1 'polypeptide(L)'
;MGLKVLLADDETEYVDTLAERLELRDYSVRVVHDGISALTAVEEDMPDVVVLDLFMPGLPGNKVLAELNRRYPKLPVILITGQTGENGCGDGPAQQAYTCLTKPVPFNEFLRVVVEAANSARDADGKDNKG
;
A
#
# COMPACT_ATOMS: atom_id res chain seq x y z
N MET A 1 -8.91 6.95 -16.56
CA MET A 1 -8.05 5.98 -16.20
C MET A 1 -7.53 6.12 -14.83
N GLY A 2 -8.02 5.34 -13.95
CA GLY A 2 -7.65 5.41 -12.58
C GLY A 2 -6.37 4.67 -12.28
N LEU A 3 -5.84 4.94 -11.11
CA LEU A 3 -4.71 4.20 -10.60
C LEU A 3 -5.11 2.79 -10.22
N LYS A 4 -4.15 1.88 -10.28
CA LYS A 4 -4.33 0.51 -9.77
C LYS A 4 -3.80 0.48 -8.35
N VAL A 5 -4.67 0.10 -7.41
CA VAL A 5 -4.34 0.07 -5.99
C VAL A 5 -4.51 -1.34 -5.46
N LEU A 6 -3.51 -1.86 -4.79
CA LEU A 6 -3.62 -3.14 -4.10
C LEU A 6 -3.77 -2.86 -2.60
N LEU A 7 -4.84 -3.38 -2.01
CA LEU A 7 -5.09 -3.27 -0.58
C LEU A 7 -4.90 -4.63 0.05
N ALA A 8 -3.99 -4.73 1.00
CA ALA A 8 -3.70 -5.97 1.72
C ALA A 8 -3.99 -5.76 3.20
N ASP A 9 -5.08 -6.34 3.69
CA ASP A 9 -5.54 -6.13 5.06
C ASP A 9 -6.50 -7.26 5.42
N ASP A 10 -6.34 -7.84 6.60
CA ASP A 10 -7.21 -8.94 7.03
C ASP A 10 -8.51 -8.46 7.69
N GLU A 11 -8.64 -7.17 7.93
CA GLU A 11 -9.90 -6.61 8.43
C GLU A 11 -10.82 -6.34 7.24
N THR A 12 -11.61 -7.34 6.87
CA THR A 12 -12.38 -7.31 5.64
C THR A 12 -13.34 -6.13 5.53
N GLU A 13 -14.07 -5.83 6.61
CA GLU A 13 -15.02 -4.71 6.57
C GLU A 13 -14.32 -3.38 6.30
N TYR A 14 -13.19 -3.18 6.95
CA TYR A 14 -12.45 -1.94 6.82
C TYR A 14 -11.91 -1.78 5.39
N VAL A 15 -11.27 -2.83 4.89
CA VAL A 15 -10.62 -2.74 3.59
C VAL A 15 -11.64 -2.72 2.45
N ASP A 16 -12.75 -3.43 2.61
CA ASP A 16 -13.80 -3.42 1.59
C ASP A 16 -14.44 -2.02 1.47
N THR A 17 -14.59 -1.32 2.59
CA THR A 17 -15.10 0.04 2.57
C THR A 17 -14.16 0.96 1.82
N LEU A 18 -12.85 0.84 2.08
CA LEU A 18 -11.86 1.63 1.35
C LEU A 18 -11.90 1.32 -0.14
N ALA A 19 -11.99 0.04 -0.49
CA ALA A 19 -12.03 -0.37 -1.88
C ALA A 19 -13.24 0.23 -2.60
N GLU A 20 -14.42 0.16 -1.99
CA GLU A 20 -15.62 0.73 -2.59
C GLU A 20 -15.47 2.22 -2.85
N ARG A 21 -14.92 2.95 -1.89
CA ARG A 21 -14.75 4.38 -2.03
C ARG A 21 -13.77 4.74 -3.14
N LEU A 22 -12.69 3.97 -3.26
CA LEU A 22 -11.74 4.18 -4.34
C LEU A 22 -12.36 3.84 -5.70
N GLU A 23 -13.12 2.76 -5.77
CA GLU A 23 -13.77 2.36 -7.01
C GLU A 23 -14.78 3.38 -7.49
N LEU A 24 -15.46 4.06 -6.57
CA LEU A 24 -16.37 5.14 -6.94
C LEU A 24 -15.64 6.32 -7.59
N ARG A 25 -14.34 6.39 -7.44
CA ARG A 25 -13.51 7.43 -8.05
C ARG A 25 -12.72 6.89 -9.24
N ASP A 26 -13.19 5.79 -9.81
CA ASP A 26 -12.60 5.18 -11.02
C ASP A 26 -11.21 4.60 -10.84
N TYR A 27 -10.83 4.28 -9.61
CA TYR A 27 -9.59 3.54 -9.38
C TYR A 27 -9.87 2.04 -9.51
N SER A 28 -8.89 1.30 -10.01
CA SER A 28 -8.96 -0.16 -10.04
C SER A 28 -8.37 -0.68 -8.75
N VAL A 29 -9.16 -1.46 -8.00
CA VAL A 29 -8.74 -1.92 -6.69
C VAL A 29 -8.77 -3.44 -6.63
N ARG A 30 -7.71 -4.00 -6.11
CA ARG A 30 -7.66 -5.42 -5.78
C ARG A 30 -7.44 -5.54 -4.27
N VAL A 31 -8.19 -6.43 -3.63
CA VAL A 31 -8.11 -6.64 -2.19
C VAL A 31 -7.61 -8.05 -1.92
N VAL A 32 -6.63 -8.16 -1.05
CA VAL A 32 -6.15 -9.45 -0.54
C VAL A 32 -6.10 -9.36 0.98
N HIS A 33 -6.04 -10.50 1.65
CA HIS A 33 -6.19 -10.55 3.10
C HIS A 33 -5.02 -11.18 3.84
N ASP A 34 -3.95 -11.49 3.13
CA ASP A 34 -2.75 -12.06 3.74
C ASP A 34 -1.51 -11.70 2.94
N GLY A 35 -0.34 -11.92 3.54
CA GLY A 35 0.91 -11.46 2.94
C GLY A 35 1.31 -12.18 1.67
N ILE A 36 1.07 -13.51 1.63
CA ILE A 36 1.45 -14.27 0.45
C ILE A 36 0.58 -13.88 -0.73
N SER A 37 -0.72 -13.69 -0.49
CA SER A 37 -1.62 -13.23 -1.53
C SER A 37 -1.22 -11.84 -2.05
N ALA A 38 -0.69 -10.99 -1.16
CA ALA A 38 -0.22 -9.68 -1.57
C ALA A 38 0.94 -9.80 -2.57
N LEU A 39 1.91 -10.65 -2.26
CA LEU A 39 3.05 -10.85 -3.17
C LEU A 39 2.59 -11.42 -4.50
N THR A 40 1.71 -12.41 -4.46
CA THR A 40 1.18 -13.01 -5.68
C THR A 40 0.43 -11.99 -6.53
N ALA A 41 -0.38 -11.14 -5.88
CA ALA A 41 -1.16 -10.14 -6.59
C ALA A 41 -0.26 -9.15 -7.33
N VAL A 42 0.84 -8.73 -6.71
CA VAL A 42 1.78 -7.81 -7.36
C VAL A 42 2.42 -8.46 -8.58
N GLU A 43 2.78 -9.74 -8.46
CA GLU A 43 3.34 -10.47 -9.59
C GLU A 43 2.36 -10.59 -10.75
N GLU A 44 1.11 -10.85 -10.45
CA GLU A 44 0.10 -11.06 -11.48
C GLU A 44 -0.30 -9.79 -12.21
N ASP A 45 -0.35 -8.68 -11.49
CA ASP A 45 -0.76 -7.41 -12.07
C ASP A 45 -0.17 -6.29 -11.23
N MET A 46 0.90 -5.70 -11.72
CA MET A 46 1.65 -4.67 -10.98
C MET A 46 0.76 -3.46 -10.69
N PRO A 47 0.55 -3.14 -9.42
CA PRO A 47 -0.23 -1.95 -9.08
C PRO A 47 0.61 -0.69 -9.12
N ASP A 48 -0.05 0.45 -9.08
CA ASP A 48 0.64 1.74 -8.97
C ASP A 48 1.05 2.02 -7.53
N VAL A 49 0.33 1.45 -6.57
CA VAL A 49 0.63 1.63 -5.15
C VAL A 49 0.06 0.45 -4.38
N VAL A 50 0.75 0.06 -3.31
CA VAL A 50 0.29 -1.00 -2.39
C VAL A 50 0.00 -0.36 -1.04
N VAL A 51 -1.17 -0.68 -0.47
CA VAL A 51 -1.49 -0.33 0.91
C VAL A 51 -1.47 -1.62 1.71
N LEU A 52 -0.60 -1.70 2.68
CA LEU A 52 -0.26 -2.95 3.35
C LEU A 52 -0.45 -2.83 4.85
N ASP A 53 -1.31 -3.68 5.41
CA ASP A 53 -1.45 -3.76 6.86
C ASP A 53 -0.21 -4.44 7.43
N LEU A 54 0.34 -3.86 8.48
CA LEU A 54 1.54 -4.39 9.10
C LEU A 54 1.28 -5.73 9.80
N PHE A 55 0.07 -5.92 10.32
CA PHE A 55 -0.27 -7.12 11.07
C PHE A 55 -1.34 -7.94 10.34
N MET A 56 -0.89 -8.99 9.67
CA MET A 56 -1.76 -9.91 8.95
C MET A 56 -1.36 -11.34 9.26
N PRO A 57 -2.28 -12.30 9.11
CA PRO A 57 -1.93 -13.71 9.31
C PRO A 57 -0.94 -14.19 8.26
N GLY A 58 -0.21 -15.24 8.59
CA GLY A 58 0.77 -15.80 7.69
C GLY A 58 2.03 -14.97 7.64
N LEU A 59 2.42 -14.54 6.45
CA LEU A 59 3.62 -13.73 6.29
C LEU A 59 3.38 -12.32 6.83
N PRO A 60 4.17 -11.89 7.84
CA PRO A 60 3.95 -10.56 8.43
C PRO A 60 4.19 -9.43 7.43
N GLY A 61 3.51 -8.30 7.68
CA GLY A 61 3.61 -7.15 6.79
C GLY A 61 5.02 -6.63 6.58
N ASN A 62 5.86 -6.67 7.62
CA ASN A 62 7.24 -6.21 7.48
C ASN A 62 8.04 -7.11 6.53
N LYS A 63 7.73 -8.41 6.48
CA LYS A 63 8.38 -9.32 5.54
C LYS A 63 7.89 -9.08 4.12
N VAL A 64 6.59 -8.81 3.97
CA VAL A 64 6.03 -8.47 2.66
C VAL A 64 6.67 -7.19 2.14
N LEU A 65 6.78 -6.18 3.00
CA LEU A 65 7.39 -4.91 2.63
C LEU A 65 8.85 -5.11 2.16
N ALA A 66 9.62 -5.88 2.92
CA ALA A 66 11.01 -6.13 2.56
C ALA A 66 11.12 -6.81 1.20
N GLU A 67 10.24 -7.77 0.95
CA GLU A 67 10.26 -8.51 -0.30
C GLU A 67 9.83 -7.62 -1.48
N LEU A 68 8.82 -6.79 -1.28
CA LEU A 68 8.38 -5.86 -2.32
C LEU A 68 9.47 -4.84 -2.64
N ASN A 69 10.14 -4.31 -1.62
CA ASN A 69 11.23 -3.36 -1.84
C ASN A 69 12.39 -4.00 -2.59
N ARG A 70 12.68 -5.26 -2.30
CA ARG A 70 13.75 -5.98 -2.97
C ARG A 70 13.44 -6.25 -4.43
N ARG A 71 12.20 -6.68 -4.71
CA ARG A 71 11.80 -7.06 -6.07
C ARG A 71 11.39 -5.87 -6.92
N TYR A 72 10.75 -4.89 -6.30
CA TYR A 72 10.15 -3.76 -7.01
C TYR A 72 10.52 -2.46 -6.32
N PRO A 73 11.78 -2.02 -6.42
CA PRO A 73 12.25 -0.87 -5.63
C PRO A 73 11.52 0.45 -5.92
N LYS A 74 10.85 0.56 -7.06
CA LYS A 74 10.13 1.78 -7.39
C LYS A 74 8.65 1.73 -7.02
N LEU A 75 8.15 0.58 -6.58
CA LEU A 75 6.75 0.44 -6.20
C LEU A 75 6.53 1.06 -4.82
N PRO A 76 5.70 2.10 -4.71
CA PRO A 76 5.46 2.70 -3.40
C PRO A 76 4.56 1.81 -2.55
N VAL A 77 4.93 1.63 -1.30
CA VAL A 77 4.17 0.84 -0.34
C VAL A 77 3.81 1.75 0.82
N ILE A 78 2.52 1.85 1.11
CA ILE A 78 2.01 2.59 2.24
C ILE A 78 1.67 1.56 3.31
N LEU A 79 2.28 1.67 4.48
CA LEU A 79 1.90 0.82 5.60
C LEU A 79 0.71 1.42 6.32
N ILE A 80 -0.16 0.56 6.82
CA ILE A 80 -1.29 0.98 7.61
C ILE A 80 -1.39 0.04 8.81
N THR A 81 -1.66 0.57 9.99
CA THR A 81 -1.67 -0.25 11.20
C THR A 81 -2.58 0.35 12.25
N GLY A 82 -3.18 -0.51 13.08
CA GLY A 82 -3.97 -0.06 14.22
C GLY A 82 -3.13 0.23 15.44
N GLN A 83 -1.81 0.05 15.36
CA GLN A 83 -0.94 0.25 16.49
C GLN A 83 0.04 1.40 16.25
N THR A 84 0.50 2.01 17.35
CA THR A 84 1.49 3.08 17.29
C THR A 84 2.71 2.67 18.12
N GLY A 85 3.79 3.46 18.04
CA GLY A 85 4.99 3.20 18.80
C GLY A 85 5.84 2.12 18.17
N GLU A 86 6.47 1.30 19.03
CA GLU A 86 7.45 0.32 18.57
C GLU A 86 6.88 -0.72 17.61
N ASN A 87 5.60 -1.03 17.76
CA ASN A 87 4.97 -2.08 16.97
C ASN A 87 4.14 -1.53 15.81
N GLY A 88 4.27 -0.24 15.51
CA GLY A 88 3.49 0.37 14.46
C GLY A 88 4.30 1.38 13.69
N CYS A 89 3.66 2.47 13.30
CA CYS A 89 4.34 3.55 12.61
C CYS A 89 5.36 4.21 13.53
N GLY A 90 6.52 4.50 13.00
CA GLY A 90 7.55 5.21 13.75
C GLY A 90 8.87 4.49 13.84
N ASP A 91 8.88 3.17 13.79
CA ASP A 91 10.11 2.40 13.95
C ASP A 91 10.23 1.30 12.91
N GLY A 92 11.47 0.87 12.69
CA GLY A 92 11.77 -0.33 11.93
C GLY A 92 11.21 -0.36 10.52
N PRO A 93 10.29 -1.28 10.23
CA PRO A 93 9.80 -1.46 8.86
C PRO A 93 9.19 -0.22 8.24
N ALA A 94 8.58 0.65 9.05
CA ALA A 94 7.95 1.87 8.54
C ALA A 94 8.93 2.76 7.80
N GLN A 95 10.21 2.67 8.13
CA GLN A 95 11.21 3.50 7.46
C GLN A 95 11.48 3.08 6.03
N GLN A 96 11.11 1.85 5.66
CA GLN A 96 11.29 1.32 4.31
C GLN A 96 10.08 1.54 3.43
N ALA A 97 8.98 2.01 4.00
CA ALA A 97 7.77 2.28 3.26
C ALA A 97 7.74 3.73 2.76
N TYR A 98 6.87 3.99 1.79
CA TYR A 98 6.65 5.36 1.35
C TYR A 98 6.15 6.21 2.53
N THR A 99 5.18 5.70 3.25
CA THR A 99 4.71 6.32 4.49
C THR A 99 3.98 5.27 5.31
N CYS A 100 3.62 5.64 6.54
CA CYS A 100 2.85 4.76 7.42
C CYS A 100 1.71 5.55 8.04
N LEU A 101 0.51 4.96 8.00
CA LEU A 101 -0.70 5.57 8.53
C LEU A 101 -1.25 4.74 9.67
N THR A 102 -1.83 5.40 10.67
CA THR A 102 -2.44 4.73 11.81
C THR A 102 -3.95 4.72 11.66
N LYS A 103 -4.57 3.54 11.80
CA LYS A 103 -6.02 3.39 11.74
C LYS A 103 -6.68 4.03 12.95
N PRO A 104 -7.90 4.56 12.82
CA PRO A 104 -8.62 4.71 11.56
C PRO A 104 -8.13 5.94 10.80
N VAL A 105 -7.96 5.81 9.50
CA VAL A 105 -7.47 6.90 8.68
C VAL A 105 -8.67 7.59 8.03
N PRO A 106 -8.84 8.89 8.19
CA PRO A 106 -9.90 9.59 7.47
C PRO A 106 -9.74 9.39 5.97
N PHE A 107 -10.84 9.14 5.28
CA PHE A 107 -10.74 8.76 3.87
C PHE A 107 -10.07 9.84 3.01
N ASN A 108 -10.33 11.11 3.30
CA ASN A 108 -9.70 12.19 2.53
C ASN A 108 -8.18 12.16 2.66
N GLU A 109 -7.68 11.88 3.85
CA GLU A 109 -6.24 11.75 4.07
C GLU A 109 -5.70 10.51 3.37
N PHE A 110 -6.42 9.39 3.47
CA PHE A 110 -6.04 8.15 2.83
C PHE A 110 -5.92 8.35 1.31
N LEU A 111 -6.92 8.95 0.70
CA LEU A 111 -6.94 9.19 -0.73
C LEU A 111 -5.78 10.09 -1.17
N ARG A 112 -5.53 11.16 -0.42
CA ARG A 112 -4.43 12.07 -0.72
C ARG A 112 -3.09 11.35 -0.72
N VAL A 113 -2.86 10.52 0.28
CA VAL A 113 -1.59 9.80 0.42
C VAL A 113 -1.43 8.77 -0.70
N VAL A 114 -2.50 8.05 -1.04
CA VAL A 114 -2.47 7.07 -2.13
C VAL A 114 -2.09 7.75 -3.45
N VAL A 115 -2.72 8.87 -3.75
CA VAL A 115 -2.46 9.59 -5.00
C VAL A 115 -1.04 10.16 -5.02
N GLU A 116 -0.60 10.73 -3.91
CA GLU A 116 0.75 11.26 -3.83
C GLU A 116 1.81 10.19 -4.00
N ALA A 117 1.60 9.03 -3.38
CA ALA A 117 2.55 7.93 -3.50
C ALA A 117 2.66 7.44 -4.93
N ALA A 118 1.53 7.24 -5.59
CA ALA A 118 1.52 6.77 -6.96
C ALA A 118 2.16 7.78 -7.91
N ASN A 119 1.86 9.06 -7.71
CA ASN A 119 2.42 10.12 -8.56
C ASN A 119 3.92 10.31 -8.32
N SER A 120 4.37 10.09 -7.10
CA SER A 120 5.80 10.19 -6.78
C SER A 120 6.61 9.19 -7.61
N ALA A 121 6.12 7.96 -7.74
CA ALA A 121 6.80 6.95 -8.55
C ALA A 121 6.78 7.32 -10.02
N ARG A 122 5.66 7.83 -10.52
CA ARG A 122 5.53 8.25 -11.92
C ARG A 122 6.42 9.43 -12.23
N ASP A 123 6.50 10.40 -11.31
CA ASP A 123 7.33 11.58 -11.49
C ASP A 123 8.81 11.20 -11.54
N ALA A 124 9.23 10.26 -10.71
CA ALA A 124 10.59 9.77 -10.73
C ALA A 124 10.93 9.13 -12.08
N ASP A 125 10.01 8.31 -12.60
CA ASP A 125 10.18 7.68 -13.91
C ASP A 125 10.18 8.73 -15.02
N GLY A 126 9.31 9.72 -14.93
CA GLY A 126 9.25 10.79 -15.89
C GLY A 126 10.52 11.62 -15.92
N LYS A 127 11.09 11.90 -14.76
CA LYS A 127 12.34 12.63 -14.66
C LYS A 127 13.48 11.86 -15.32
N ASP A 128 13.53 10.56 -15.05
CA ASP A 128 14.55 9.70 -15.63
C ASP A 128 14.47 9.72 -17.16
N ASN A 129 13.26 9.71 -17.70
CA ASN A 129 13.06 9.73 -19.13
C ASN A 129 13.45 11.07 -19.77
N LYS A 130 13.31 12.13 -19.02
CA LYS A 130 13.66 13.46 -19.51
C LYS A 130 15.13 13.78 -19.37
N GLY A 131 15.72 13.15 -18.42
CA GLY A 131 17.13 13.38 -18.12
C GLY A 131 18.00 12.56 -19.00
#